data_075ed2c66f2fe2a7c3212230a7e80e76
#
_entry.id   075ed2c66f2fe2a7c3212230a7e80e76
#
_cell.length_a   1.000
_cell.length_b   1.000
_cell.length_c   1.000
_cell.angle_alpha   90.00
_cell.angle_beta   90.00
_cell.angle_gamma   90.00
#
_symmetry.space_group_name_H-M   'P 1'
#
loop_
_entity.id
_entity.type
_entity.pdbx_description
1 polymer ?
#
loop_
_entity_poly.entity_id
_entity_poly.type
_entity_poly.pdbx_seq_one_letter_code
_entity_poly.pdbx_strand_id
1 'polypeptide(L)'
;MVKKRWWRIYKCLKKFNFFFIQVFKKEVILLIDKYDAPLINAYEHGYYDEAILFFKVFYGEALKTNLYLRTGIMTGIIRVIKAGIFSDLNNLKVYSILDKEYSDFFGFTQEEVKKALEDFNIEYELPEVKSWYDGYKFGNSEVYNSWSILNFLQHKELEAYWVKTSSNFLIKEALKNVNLDVKESLENLFNGENVEEVITGNSDLSSLLSYHDIWELLLFSGYLTIDKKIDKKLYSLRLPNREIKELFKKEE
;
A
#
# COMPACT_ATOMS: atom_id res chain seq x y z
N MET A 1 0.30 21.30 30.36
CA MET A 1 0.69 22.29 29.29
C MET A 1 0.74 21.67 27.89
N VAL A 2 1.08 20.40 27.73
CA VAL A 2 1.16 19.69 26.44
C VAL A 2 -0.19 19.62 25.70
N LYS A 3 -1.29 19.26 26.37
CA LYS A 3 -2.65 19.12 25.76
C LYS A 3 -3.16 20.37 25.02
N LYS A 4 -2.80 21.59 25.46
CA LYS A 4 -3.22 22.85 24.78
C LYS A 4 -2.49 23.10 23.45
N ARG A 5 -1.29 22.52 23.26
CA ARG A 5 -0.50 22.67 22.04
C ARG A 5 -1.04 21.81 20.90
N TRP A 6 -1.49 20.60 21.21
CA TRP A 6 -2.06 19.64 20.25
C TRP A 6 -3.36 20.13 19.63
N TRP A 7 -4.22 20.80 20.38
CA TRP A 7 -5.47 21.38 19.89
C TRP A 7 -5.30 22.32 18.68
N ARG A 8 -4.19 23.07 18.64
CA ARG A 8 -3.90 23.97 17.51
C ARG A 8 -3.51 23.19 16.26
N ILE A 9 -2.81 22.08 16.42
CA ILE A 9 -2.35 21.21 15.33
C ILE A 9 -3.53 20.45 14.73
N TYR A 10 -4.41 19.89 15.54
CA TYR A 10 -5.58 19.15 15.06
C TYR A 10 -6.45 19.97 14.08
N LYS A 11 -6.63 21.25 14.36
CA LYS A 11 -7.42 22.15 13.51
C LYS A 11 -6.64 22.77 12.35
N CYS A 12 -5.38 22.43 12.19
CA CYS A 12 -4.53 23.06 11.18
C CYS A 12 -5.09 22.86 9.76
N LEU A 13 -5.38 21.62 9.36
CA LEU A 13 -5.91 21.33 8.03
C LEU A 13 -7.26 21.99 7.77
N LYS A 14 -8.17 21.97 8.75
CA LYS A 14 -9.47 22.63 8.61
C LYS A 14 -9.35 24.15 8.48
N LYS A 15 -8.44 24.78 9.25
CA LYS A 15 -8.14 26.20 9.13
C LYS A 15 -7.49 26.56 7.80
N PHE A 16 -6.62 25.69 7.32
CA PHE A 16 -5.97 25.82 6.03
C PHE A 16 -7.00 25.79 4.91
N ASN A 17 -7.93 24.84 4.93
CA ASN A 17 -9.03 24.75 3.96
C ASN A 17 -9.93 26.02 4.02
N PHE A 18 -10.23 26.52 5.21
CA PHE A 18 -10.96 27.80 5.38
C PHE A 18 -10.21 28.95 4.73
N PHE A 19 -8.92 29.09 4.96
CA PHE A 19 -8.10 30.14 4.36
C PHE A 19 -8.11 30.06 2.83
N PHE A 20 -7.93 28.87 2.26
CA PHE A 20 -7.96 28.67 0.81
C PHE A 20 -9.29 29.08 0.17
N ILE A 21 -10.43 28.73 0.78
CA ILE A 21 -11.74 29.14 0.23
C ILE A 21 -11.94 30.67 0.32
N GLN A 22 -11.40 31.31 1.35
CA GLN A 22 -11.47 32.77 1.46
C GLN A 22 -10.68 33.46 0.35
N VAL A 23 -9.51 32.94 0.00
CA VAL A 23 -8.62 33.51 -1.02
C VAL A 23 -9.09 33.16 -2.43
N PHE A 24 -9.30 31.87 -2.69
CA PHE A 24 -9.54 31.38 -4.07
C PHE A 24 -11.04 31.26 -4.42
N LYS A 25 -11.94 31.40 -3.43
CA LYS A 25 -13.41 31.25 -3.62
C LYS A 25 -13.80 29.89 -4.22
N LYS A 26 -13.01 28.84 -3.97
CA LYS A 26 -13.22 27.46 -4.43
C LYS A 26 -13.10 26.48 -3.28
N GLU A 27 -13.90 25.43 -3.33
CA GLU A 27 -13.79 24.31 -2.39
C GLU A 27 -12.44 23.58 -2.53
N VAL A 28 -11.96 23.04 -1.42
CA VAL A 28 -10.65 22.39 -1.33
C VAL A 28 -10.76 20.90 -1.65
N ILE A 29 -9.82 20.39 -2.41
CA ILE A 29 -9.54 18.95 -2.52
C ILE A 29 -8.33 18.67 -1.64
N LEU A 30 -8.47 17.75 -0.68
CA LEU A 30 -7.41 17.37 0.23
C LEU A 30 -6.86 16.00 -0.18
N LEU A 31 -5.57 15.95 -0.52
CA LEU A 31 -4.87 14.72 -0.87
C LEU A 31 -3.89 14.38 0.26
N ILE A 32 -4.02 13.19 0.83
CA ILE A 32 -3.13 12.69 1.90
C ILE A 32 -2.52 11.39 1.41
N ASP A 33 -1.27 11.46 0.98
CA ASP A 33 -0.52 10.28 0.56
C ASP A 33 0.18 9.61 1.75
N LYS A 34 0.17 8.28 1.77
CA LYS A 34 0.78 7.44 2.82
C LYS A 34 0.31 7.83 4.23
N TYR A 35 -1.01 7.91 4.43
CA TYR A 35 -1.61 8.28 5.73
C TYR A 35 -1.16 7.37 6.88
N ASP A 36 -0.77 6.15 6.59
CA ASP A 36 -0.32 5.11 7.50
C ASP A 36 1.18 5.19 7.84
N ALA A 37 2.01 5.84 7.02
CA ALA A 37 3.45 5.93 7.24
C ALA A 37 3.85 6.47 8.63
N PRO A 38 3.24 7.54 9.16
CA PRO A 38 3.55 8.00 10.51
C PRO A 38 3.11 7.03 11.61
N LEU A 39 2.10 6.19 11.35
CA LEU A 39 1.64 5.15 12.28
C LEU A 39 2.57 3.94 12.27
N ILE A 40 3.06 3.55 11.10
CA ILE A 40 4.09 2.51 10.94
C ILE A 40 5.36 2.94 11.69
N ASN A 41 5.79 4.17 11.51
CA ASN A 41 6.95 4.72 12.22
C ASN A 41 6.73 4.75 13.74
N ALA A 42 5.55 5.12 14.20
CA ALA A 42 5.21 5.11 15.61
C ALA A 42 5.20 3.69 16.20
N TYR A 43 4.78 2.70 15.42
CA TYR A 43 4.83 1.29 15.81
C TYR A 43 6.28 0.83 15.96
N GLU A 44 7.15 1.14 15.01
CA GLU A 44 8.58 0.83 15.03
C GLU A 44 9.28 1.41 16.26
N HIS A 45 8.87 2.59 16.71
CA HIS A 45 9.52 3.31 17.82
C HIS A 45 8.77 3.21 19.16
N GLY A 46 7.72 2.40 19.24
CA GLY A 46 7.04 2.07 20.50
C GLY A 46 6.10 3.14 21.07
N TYR A 47 5.61 4.10 20.24
CA TYR A 47 4.63 5.12 20.64
C TYR A 47 3.34 5.08 19.78
N TYR A 48 2.96 3.90 19.33
CA TYR A 48 1.84 3.68 18.43
C TYR A 48 0.49 4.15 19.00
N ASP A 49 0.22 3.88 20.28
CA ASP A 49 -1.05 4.24 20.93
C ASP A 49 -1.24 5.76 20.99
N GLU A 50 -0.19 6.52 21.28
CA GLU A 50 -0.23 7.97 21.27
C GLU A 50 -0.43 8.52 19.85
N ALA A 51 0.23 7.92 18.86
CA ALA A 51 0.09 8.32 17.47
C ALA A 51 -1.32 8.08 16.95
N ILE A 52 -1.93 6.94 17.26
CA ILE A 52 -3.33 6.63 16.91
C ILE A 52 -4.28 7.69 17.45
N LEU A 53 -4.16 8.02 18.74
CA LEU A 53 -5.00 9.05 19.37
C LEU A 53 -4.84 10.41 18.69
N PHE A 54 -3.62 10.77 18.32
CA PHE A 54 -3.34 11.99 17.58
C PHE A 54 -3.98 11.97 16.19
N PHE A 55 -3.69 10.97 15.37
CA PHE A 55 -4.13 10.92 13.98
C PHE A 55 -5.63 10.73 13.84
N LYS A 56 -6.29 10.03 14.76
CA LYS A 56 -7.75 9.92 14.82
C LYS A 56 -8.40 11.32 14.87
N VAL A 57 -7.93 12.18 15.78
CA VAL A 57 -8.46 13.53 15.90
C VAL A 57 -8.05 14.40 14.69
N PHE A 58 -6.83 14.28 14.24
CA PHE A 58 -6.29 15.07 13.14
C PHE A 58 -7.03 14.82 11.81
N TYR A 59 -7.18 13.55 11.42
CA TYR A 59 -7.93 13.19 10.21
C TYR A 59 -9.43 13.42 10.38
N GLY A 60 -9.98 13.20 11.58
CA GLY A 60 -11.37 13.51 11.89
C GLY A 60 -11.70 14.99 11.68
N GLU A 61 -10.89 15.90 12.21
CA GLU A 61 -11.07 17.35 12.02
C GLU A 61 -10.88 17.79 10.56
N ALA A 62 -10.02 17.09 9.80
CA ALA A 62 -9.76 17.42 8.41
C ALA A 62 -10.89 16.98 7.47
N LEU A 63 -11.44 15.78 7.71
CA LEU A 63 -12.32 15.09 6.77
C LEU A 63 -13.80 15.08 7.19
N LYS A 64 -14.08 15.09 8.51
CA LYS A 64 -15.46 15.04 9.03
C LYS A 64 -16.04 16.45 9.17
N THR A 65 -17.27 16.62 8.68
CA THR A 65 -18.00 17.89 8.82
C THR A 65 -17.20 19.15 8.45
N ASN A 66 -16.34 19.04 7.48
CA ASN A 66 -15.54 20.15 6.98
C ASN A 66 -16.25 20.82 5.79
N LEU A 67 -16.92 21.93 6.06
CA LEU A 67 -17.73 22.67 5.07
C LEU A 67 -16.90 23.28 3.92
N TYR A 68 -15.59 23.27 4.05
CA TYR A 68 -14.67 23.82 3.05
C TYR A 68 -14.06 22.74 2.14
N LEU A 69 -14.32 21.47 2.46
CA LEU A 69 -13.79 20.32 1.77
C LEU A 69 -14.81 19.81 0.74
N ARG A 70 -14.43 19.81 -0.52
CA ARG A 70 -15.18 19.15 -1.59
C ARG A 70 -14.95 17.63 -1.58
N THR A 71 -13.69 17.23 -1.48
CA THR A 71 -13.29 15.82 -1.54
C THR A 71 -11.99 15.63 -0.76
N GLY A 72 -11.91 14.57 0.03
CA GLY A 72 -10.69 14.09 0.65
C GLY A 72 -10.31 12.73 0.05
N ILE A 73 -9.06 12.57 -0.37
CA ILE A 73 -8.51 11.31 -0.87
C ILE A 73 -7.31 10.97 0.02
N MET A 74 -7.29 9.73 0.51
CA MET A 74 -6.19 9.21 1.32
C MET A 74 -5.65 7.94 0.68
N THR A 75 -4.33 7.80 0.61
CA THR A 75 -3.66 6.58 0.18
C THR A 75 -2.83 5.97 1.30
N GLY A 76 -2.65 4.66 1.29
CA GLY A 76 -1.84 3.92 2.25
C GLY A 76 -1.78 2.45 1.93
N ILE A 77 -0.83 1.74 2.51
CA ILE A 77 -0.62 0.31 2.34
C ILE A 77 -1.52 -0.47 3.31
N ILE A 78 -1.67 0.01 4.54
CA ILE A 78 -2.37 -0.68 5.61
C ILE A 78 -3.67 0.05 5.94
N ARG A 79 -4.75 -0.71 6.02
CA ARG A 79 -6.03 -0.20 6.49
C ARG A 79 -6.09 -0.24 8.02
N VAL A 80 -5.81 0.87 8.68
CA VAL A 80 -5.82 0.98 10.14
C VAL A 80 -7.24 1.10 10.68
N ILE A 81 -8.01 -0.01 10.64
CA ILE A 81 -9.44 -0.03 11.00
C ILE A 81 -9.65 -0.20 12.50
N LYS A 82 -9.01 -1.20 13.09
CA LYS A 82 -9.24 -1.59 14.50
C LYS A 82 -8.82 -0.52 15.49
N ALA A 83 -7.83 0.30 15.11
CA ALA A 83 -7.41 1.44 15.93
C ALA A 83 -8.43 2.59 15.99
N GLY A 84 -9.58 2.45 15.33
CA GLY A 84 -10.67 3.42 15.40
C GLY A 84 -10.38 4.77 14.74
N ILE A 85 -9.31 4.90 13.93
CA ILE A 85 -9.01 6.14 13.20
C ILE A 85 -10.18 6.53 12.31
N PHE A 86 -10.81 5.55 11.68
CA PHE A 86 -11.93 5.76 10.77
C PHE A 86 -13.30 5.51 11.39
N SER A 87 -13.39 5.11 12.65
CA SER A 87 -14.68 4.83 13.31
C SER A 87 -15.63 6.03 13.32
N ASP A 88 -15.06 7.24 13.30
CA ASP A 88 -15.80 8.48 13.28
C ASP A 88 -16.06 9.02 11.86
N LEU A 89 -15.53 8.40 10.81
CA LEU A 89 -15.65 8.82 9.41
C LEU A 89 -16.67 7.93 8.68
N ASN A 90 -17.96 8.21 8.86
CA ASN A 90 -19.06 7.40 8.32
C ASN A 90 -19.24 7.49 6.79
N ASN A 91 -18.53 8.41 6.13
CA ASN A 91 -18.66 8.73 4.71
C ASN A 91 -17.47 8.26 3.86
N LEU A 92 -16.56 7.46 4.42
CA LEU A 92 -15.44 6.90 3.68
C LEU A 92 -15.92 5.81 2.72
N LYS A 93 -15.52 5.94 1.46
CA LYS A 93 -15.44 4.83 0.52
C LYS A 93 -14.01 4.34 0.50
N VAL A 94 -13.82 3.04 0.67
CA VAL A 94 -12.50 2.41 0.65
C VAL A 94 -12.41 1.53 -0.56
N TYR A 95 -11.32 1.70 -1.31
CA TYR A 95 -10.94 0.88 -2.44
C TYR A 95 -9.60 0.25 -2.16
N SER A 96 -9.45 -0.99 -2.52
CA SER A 96 -8.23 -1.78 -2.34
C SER A 96 -7.87 -2.50 -3.64
N ILE A 97 -6.76 -3.20 -3.64
CA ILE A 97 -6.35 -4.04 -4.77
C ILE A 97 -7.35 -5.20 -5.05
N LEU A 98 -8.30 -5.44 -4.16
CA LEU A 98 -9.36 -6.45 -4.33
C LEU A 98 -10.55 -5.91 -5.15
N ASP A 99 -10.66 -4.59 -5.30
CA ASP A 99 -11.78 -3.91 -5.94
C ASP A 99 -11.51 -3.69 -7.43
N LYS A 100 -12.60 -3.62 -8.22
CA LYS A 100 -12.51 -3.37 -9.65
C LYS A 100 -12.31 -1.90 -9.98
N GLU A 101 -12.89 -1.02 -9.14
CA GLU A 101 -12.75 0.41 -9.30
C GLU A 101 -11.29 0.82 -9.07
N TYR A 102 -10.77 1.65 -9.95
CA TYR A 102 -9.39 2.18 -9.92
C TYR A 102 -8.29 1.12 -10.06
N SER A 103 -8.59 -0.07 -10.58
CA SER A 103 -7.65 -1.19 -10.65
C SER A 103 -6.45 -0.96 -11.59
N ASP A 104 -6.53 0.00 -12.49
CA ASP A 104 -5.50 0.39 -13.47
C ASP A 104 -4.81 1.73 -13.15
N PHE A 105 -5.14 2.37 -12.02
CA PHE A 105 -4.60 3.69 -11.67
C PHE A 105 -3.31 3.66 -10.84
N PHE A 106 -2.98 2.54 -10.22
CA PHE A 106 -1.85 2.43 -9.29
C PHE A 106 -0.70 1.55 -9.80
N GLY A 107 -0.53 1.53 -11.12
CA GLY A 107 0.53 0.82 -11.84
C GLY A 107 0.51 1.25 -13.30
N PHE A 108 1.48 0.81 -14.08
CA PHE A 108 1.42 0.96 -15.53
C PHE A 108 0.72 -0.23 -16.17
N THR A 109 -0.15 0.04 -17.11
CA THR A 109 -0.73 -0.99 -17.97
C THR A 109 0.29 -1.47 -19.01
N GLN A 110 0.06 -2.62 -19.63
CA GLN A 110 0.94 -3.16 -20.67
C GLN A 110 1.06 -2.21 -21.86
N GLU A 111 -0.03 -1.56 -22.25
CA GLU A 111 -0.06 -0.58 -23.34
C GLU A 111 0.80 0.65 -23.03
N GLU A 112 0.74 1.14 -21.79
CA GLU A 112 1.55 2.28 -21.35
C GLU A 112 3.04 1.92 -21.32
N VAL A 113 3.38 0.73 -20.81
CA VAL A 113 4.77 0.24 -20.81
C VAL A 113 5.29 0.08 -22.23
N LYS A 114 4.52 -0.54 -23.13
CA LYS A 114 4.90 -0.69 -24.53
C LYS A 114 5.18 0.66 -25.19
N LYS A 115 4.28 1.62 -25.00
CA LYS A 115 4.46 2.98 -25.52
C LYS A 115 5.69 3.66 -24.91
N ALA A 116 5.93 3.49 -23.61
CA ALA A 116 7.11 4.06 -22.95
C ALA A 116 8.42 3.47 -23.52
N LEU A 117 8.48 2.16 -23.80
CA LEU A 117 9.66 1.54 -24.43
C LEU A 117 9.93 2.16 -25.83
N GLU A 118 8.89 2.38 -26.62
CA GLU A 118 8.98 3.04 -27.93
C GLU A 118 9.47 4.50 -27.79
N ASP A 119 8.83 5.30 -26.92
CA ASP A 119 9.15 6.71 -26.69
C ASP A 119 10.59 6.93 -26.18
N PHE A 120 11.13 5.99 -25.38
CA PHE A 120 12.49 6.05 -24.83
C PHE A 120 13.54 5.34 -25.70
N ASN A 121 13.15 4.77 -26.85
CA ASN A 121 14.00 3.97 -27.74
C ASN A 121 14.77 2.87 -26.98
N ILE A 122 14.01 2.04 -26.27
CA ILE A 122 14.57 0.93 -25.50
C ILE A 122 14.35 -0.38 -26.27
N GLU A 123 15.45 -1.02 -26.64
CA GLU A 123 15.47 -2.28 -27.38
C GLU A 123 15.41 -3.48 -26.41
N TYR A 124 14.26 -3.67 -25.77
CA TYR A 124 13.99 -4.86 -24.95
C TYR A 124 12.71 -5.55 -25.41
N GLU A 125 12.71 -6.85 -25.39
CA GLU A 125 11.50 -7.64 -25.65
C GLU A 125 10.50 -7.45 -24.49
N LEU A 126 9.26 -7.08 -24.81
CA LEU A 126 8.20 -6.87 -23.82
C LEU A 126 8.02 -8.05 -22.85
N PRO A 127 8.11 -9.34 -23.27
CA PRO A 127 8.04 -10.47 -22.35
C PRO A 127 9.13 -10.47 -21.27
N GLU A 128 10.33 -9.96 -21.57
CA GLU A 128 11.43 -9.86 -20.62
C GLU A 128 11.13 -8.80 -19.56
N VAL A 129 10.72 -7.60 -19.99
CA VAL A 129 10.29 -6.51 -19.09
C VAL A 129 9.11 -6.96 -18.22
N LYS A 130 8.16 -7.70 -18.85
CA LYS A 130 7.01 -8.28 -18.15
C LYS A 130 7.45 -9.23 -17.03
N SER A 131 8.40 -10.13 -17.31
CA SER A 131 8.88 -11.09 -16.33
C SER A 131 9.50 -10.43 -15.09
N TRP A 132 10.07 -9.23 -15.25
CA TRP A 132 10.72 -8.49 -14.18
C TRP A 132 9.77 -7.64 -13.34
N TYR A 133 8.79 -6.95 -13.95
CA TYR A 133 8.09 -5.84 -13.30
C TYR A 133 6.57 -5.91 -13.33
N ASP A 134 5.99 -6.85 -14.09
CA ASP A 134 4.56 -7.08 -14.16
C ASP A 134 4.06 -8.04 -13.09
N GLY A 135 2.80 -8.45 -13.20
CA GLY A 135 2.20 -9.54 -12.43
C GLY A 135 1.43 -9.08 -11.20
N TYR A 136 1.27 -7.79 -10.97
CA TYR A 136 0.42 -7.27 -9.92
C TYR A 136 -1.04 -7.25 -10.37
N LYS A 137 -1.86 -8.09 -9.76
CA LYS A 137 -3.28 -8.19 -10.10
C LYS A 137 -4.12 -7.35 -9.15
N PHE A 138 -4.66 -6.26 -9.66
CA PHE A 138 -5.56 -5.36 -8.95
C PHE A 138 -6.96 -5.49 -9.56
N GLY A 139 -7.93 -5.97 -8.78
CA GLY A 139 -9.27 -6.24 -9.29
C GLY A 139 -9.27 -7.08 -10.57
N ASN A 140 -9.59 -6.46 -11.70
CA ASN A 140 -9.60 -7.10 -13.02
C ASN A 140 -8.37 -6.76 -13.89
N SER A 141 -7.50 -5.86 -13.42
CA SER A 141 -6.34 -5.38 -14.19
C SER A 141 -5.06 -6.06 -13.71
N GLU A 142 -4.11 -6.25 -14.64
CA GLU A 142 -2.74 -6.63 -14.36
C GLU A 142 -1.87 -5.41 -14.66
N VAL A 143 -1.02 -5.03 -13.73
CA VAL A 143 -0.23 -3.80 -13.81
C VAL A 143 1.22 -4.04 -13.43
N TYR A 144 2.10 -3.21 -14.00
CA TYR A 144 3.52 -3.17 -13.72
C TYR A 144 3.82 -2.25 -12.53
N ASN A 145 4.86 -2.58 -11.76
CA ASN A 145 5.37 -1.69 -10.73
C ASN A 145 5.89 -0.38 -11.33
N SER A 146 5.22 0.74 -10.99
CA SER A 146 5.55 2.04 -11.58
C SER A 146 6.98 2.49 -11.26
N TRP A 147 7.47 2.26 -10.03
CA TRP A 147 8.82 2.64 -9.63
C TRP A 147 9.87 1.87 -10.42
N SER A 148 9.70 0.57 -10.55
CA SER A 148 10.63 -0.29 -11.29
C SER A 148 10.66 0.05 -12.78
N ILE A 149 9.50 0.29 -13.39
CA ILE A 149 9.43 0.73 -14.79
C ILE A 149 10.13 2.09 -14.99
N LEU A 150 9.87 3.09 -14.13
CA LEU A 150 10.52 4.40 -14.26
C LEU A 150 12.04 4.32 -14.15
N ASN A 151 12.56 3.52 -13.22
CA ASN A 151 14.00 3.30 -13.09
C ASN A 151 14.58 2.53 -14.28
N PHE A 152 13.88 1.48 -14.75
CA PHE A 152 14.26 0.74 -15.93
C PHE A 152 14.35 1.64 -17.18
N LEU A 153 13.35 2.51 -17.40
CA LEU A 153 13.37 3.47 -18.51
C LEU A 153 14.56 4.45 -18.42
N GLN A 154 14.96 4.81 -17.20
CA GLN A 154 16.09 5.73 -16.96
C GLN A 154 17.45 5.02 -17.16
N HIS A 155 17.62 3.82 -16.60
CA HIS A 155 18.91 3.12 -16.56
C HIS A 155 19.11 2.17 -17.72
N LYS A 156 18.03 1.72 -18.36
CA LYS A 156 18.00 0.75 -19.48
C LYS A 156 18.62 -0.61 -19.11
N GLU A 157 18.54 -0.99 -17.86
CA GLU A 157 19.02 -2.25 -17.32
C GLU A 157 17.92 -2.93 -16.51
N LEU A 158 17.79 -4.25 -16.65
CA LEU A 158 16.82 -5.04 -15.89
C LEU A 158 17.41 -5.41 -14.54
N GLU A 159 16.99 -4.70 -13.50
CA GLU A 159 17.43 -4.90 -12.12
C GLU A 159 16.26 -4.84 -11.13
N ALA A 160 16.52 -5.28 -9.90
CA ALA A 160 15.60 -5.12 -8.78
C ALA A 160 15.67 -3.70 -8.22
N TYR A 161 14.76 -2.82 -8.65
CA TYR A 161 14.74 -1.40 -8.26
C TYR A 161 13.89 -1.14 -7.03
N TRP A 162 12.66 -1.62 -7.01
CA TRP A 162 11.71 -1.32 -5.94
C TRP A 162 12.11 -1.91 -4.60
N VAL A 163 12.57 -3.14 -4.59
CA VAL A 163 12.97 -3.86 -3.36
C VAL A 163 14.17 -3.23 -2.64
N LYS A 164 14.96 -2.43 -3.34
CA LYS A 164 16.09 -1.68 -2.76
C LYS A 164 15.65 -0.40 -2.04
N THR A 165 14.42 0.07 -2.23
CA THR A 165 13.96 1.39 -1.75
C THR A 165 13.10 1.33 -0.50
N SER A 166 12.45 0.21 -0.22
CA SER A 166 11.54 0.08 0.92
C SER A 166 12.29 -0.26 2.21
N SER A 167 11.93 0.41 3.30
CA SER A 167 12.24 -0.11 4.63
C SER A 167 11.36 -1.34 4.85
N ASN A 168 11.93 -2.53 4.68
CA ASN A 168 11.23 -3.80 4.86
C ASN A 168 10.97 -4.12 6.34
N PHE A 169 10.96 -3.07 7.22
CA PHE A 169 10.86 -3.23 8.67
C PHE A 169 9.66 -4.08 9.08
N LEU A 170 8.46 -3.72 8.64
CA LEU A 170 7.24 -4.45 9.02
C LEU A 170 7.29 -5.92 8.58
N ILE A 171 7.79 -6.16 7.37
CA ILE A 171 7.91 -7.51 6.83
C ILE A 171 8.97 -8.31 7.58
N LYS A 172 10.14 -7.70 7.81
CA LYS A 172 11.19 -8.34 8.61
C LYS A 172 10.72 -8.64 10.02
N GLU A 173 9.99 -7.75 10.66
CA GLU A 173 9.46 -7.96 12.00
C GLU A 173 8.38 -9.04 12.00
N ALA A 174 7.47 -9.04 11.03
CA ALA A 174 6.46 -10.07 10.88
C ALA A 174 7.08 -11.46 10.62
N LEU A 175 8.11 -11.54 9.77
CA LEU A 175 8.79 -12.80 9.42
C LEU A 175 9.64 -13.37 10.55
N LYS A 176 10.14 -12.57 11.50
CA LYS A 176 10.92 -13.06 12.64
C LYS A 176 10.14 -14.03 13.54
N ASN A 177 8.84 -13.83 13.67
CA ASN A 177 7.98 -14.51 14.64
C ASN A 177 6.99 -15.49 14.00
N VAL A 178 7.17 -15.85 12.72
CA VAL A 178 6.29 -16.79 12.03
C VAL A 178 6.48 -18.22 12.54
N ASN A 179 5.38 -18.96 12.59
CA ASN A 179 5.40 -20.39 12.92
C ASN A 179 5.96 -21.24 11.75
N LEU A 180 6.12 -22.53 11.99
CA LEU A 180 6.67 -23.46 10.98
C LEU A 180 5.79 -23.53 9.74
N ASP A 181 4.46 -23.51 9.87
CA ASP A 181 3.52 -23.63 8.76
C ASP A 181 3.65 -22.45 7.79
N VAL A 182 3.84 -21.22 8.31
CA VAL A 182 4.10 -20.04 7.45
C VAL A 182 5.44 -20.15 6.75
N LYS A 183 6.48 -20.66 7.43
CA LYS A 183 7.80 -20.85 6.81
C LYS A 183 7.73 -21.83 5.64
N GLU A 184 7.08 -22.97 5.84
CA GLU A 184 6.87 -23.96 4.80
C GLU A 184 6.08 -23.37 3.61
N SER A 185 5.02 -22.63 3.88
CA SER A 185 4.23 -21.95 2.85
C SER A 185 5.04 -20.90 2.08
N LEU A 186 5.94 -20.16 2.75
CA LEU A 186 6.86 -19.22 2.10
C LEU A 186 7.89 -19.95 1.24
N GLU A 187 8.45 -21.06 1.70
CA GLU A 187 9.36 -21.89 0.91
C GLU A 187 8.68 -22.43 -0.36
N ASN A 188 7.42 -22.88 -0.25
CA ASN A 188 6.62 -23.30 -1.40
C ASN A 188 6.43 -22.16 -2.42
N LEU A 189 6.13 -20.94 -1.95
CA LEU A 189 6.05 -19.74 -2.81
C LEU A 189 7.38 -19.46 -3.54
N PHE A 190 8.52 -19.62 -2.87
CA PHE A 190 9.85 -19.41 -3.49
C PHE A 190 10.16 -20.48 -4.55
N ASN A 191 9.67 -21.69 -4.36
CA ASN A 191 9.73 -22.77 -5.33
C ASN A 191 8.77 -22.59 -6.51
N GLY A 192 7.92 -21.55 -6.47
CA GLY A 192 6.98 -21.19 -7.53
C GLY A 192 5.60 -21.83 -7.39
N GLU A 193 5.30 -22.38 -6.23
CA GLU A 193 3.97 -22.85 -5.86
C GLU A 193 3.10 -21.68 -5.39
N ASN A 194 1.80 -21.87 -5.40
CA ASN A 194 0.85 -20.89 -4.87
C ASN A 194 0.42 -21.32 -3.47
N VAL A 195 0.05 -20.33 -2.64
CA VAL A 195 -0.58 -20.55 -1.33
C VAL A 195 -2.02 -20.08 -1.35
N GLU A 196 -2.89 -20.78 -0.62
CA GLU A 196 -4.31 -20.43 -0.50
C GLU A 196 -4.59 -19.84 0.87
N GLU A 197 -4.96 -18.55 0.91
CA GLU A 197 -5.12 -17.81 2.14
C GLU A 197 -6.37 -16.96 2.18
N VAL A 198 -6.89 -16.75 3.40
CA VAL A 198 -8.06 -15.92 3.65
C VAL A 198 -7.65 -14.47 3.73
N ILE A 199 -8.12 -13.67 2.76
CA ILE A 199 -7.85 -12.22 2.69
C ILE A 199 -9.15 -11.47 2.97
N THR A 200 -9.17 -10.71 4.05
CA THR A 200 -10.34 -9.95 4.50
C THR A 200 -10.26 -8.47 4.17
N GLY A 201 -9.06 -7.93 3.98
CA GLY A 201 -8.76 -6.52 3.81
C GLY A 201 -8.97 -5.70 5.09
N ASN A 202 -8.93 -6.34 6.24
CA ASN A 202 -9.24 -5.73 7.55
C ASN A 202 -8.11 -5.88 8.56
N SER A 203 -6.89 -6.15 8.13
CA SER A 203 -5.73 -6.27 9.02
C SER A 203 -5.34 -4.93 9.62
N ASP A 204 -4.90 -4.97 10.88
CA ASP A 204 -4.45 -3.81 11.64
C ASP A 204 -2.99 -4.00 12.06
N LEU A 205 -2.25 -2.90 12.22
CA LEU A 205 -0.84 -2.93 12.68
C LEU A 205 -0.66 -3.69 14.00
N SER A 206 -1.63 -3.61 14.92
CA SER A 206 -1.57 -4.32 16.19
C SER A 206 -1.75 -5.84 16.07
N SER A 207 -2.32 -6.32 14.97
CA SER A 207 -2.56 -7.74 14.67
C SER A 207 -1.64 -8.32 13.60
N LEU A 208 -0.77 -7.51 12.99
CA LEU A 208 0.14 -7.93 11.91
C LEU A 208 1.12 -9.05 12.29
N LEU A 209 1.24 -9.36 13.57
CA LEU A 209 2.04 -10.49 14.06
C LEU A 209 1.22 -11.78 14.17
N SER A 210 -0.08 -11.77 13.79
CA SER A 210 -0.90 -12.98 13.75
C SER A 210 -0.70 -13.73 12.43
N TYR A 211 -0.87 -15.05 12.46
CA TYR A 211 -0.74 -15.94 11.31
C TYR A 211 -1.50 -15.47 10.05
N HIS A 212 -2.74 -14.98 10.23
CA HIS A 212 -3.58 -14.56 9.11
C HIS A 212 -3.18 -13.18 8.54
N ASP A 213 -2.68 -12.30 9.37
CA ASP A 213 -2.43 -10.92 8.96
C ASP A 213 -1.13 -10.77 8.18
N ILE A 214 -0.18 -11.73 8.28
CA ILE A 214 1.06 -11.70 7.50
C ILE A 214 0.80 -11.81 5.99
N TRP A 215 -0.16 -12.63 5.59
CA TRP A 215 -0.52 -12.81 4.18
C TRP A 215 -1.15 -11.55 3.59
N GLU A 216 -2.01 -10.89 4.37
CA GLU A 216 -2.54 -9.58 3.99
C GLU A 216 -1.45 -8.51 3.93
N LEU A 217 -0.51 -8.49 4.89
CA LEU A 217 0.62 -7.56 4.86
C LEU A 217 1.48 -7.76 3.61
N LEU A 218 1.87 -8.99 3.31
CA LEU A 218 2.68 -9.31 2.13
C LEU A 218 1.95 -8.97 0.82
N LEU A 219 0.63 -9.21 0.76
CA LEU A 219 -0.20 -8.90 -0.40
C LEU A 219 -0.34 -7.38 -0.60
N PHE A 220 -0.77 -6.64 0.43
CA PHE A 220 -0.99 -5.19 0.30
C PHE A 220 0.30 -4.38 0.21
N SER A 221 1.42 -4.93 0.69
CA SER A 221 2.74 -4.32 0.50
C SER A 221 3.39 -4.66 -0.85
N GLY A 222 2.77 -5.50 -1.68
CA GLY A 222 3.26 -5.83 -3.02
C GLY A 222 4.32 -6.93 -3.08
N TYR A 223 4.53 -7.70 -2.01
CA TYR A 223 5.42 -8.88 -2.04
C TYR A 223 4.72 -10.11 -2.59
N LEU A 224 3.40 -10.14 -2.50
CA LEU A 224 2.55 -11.14 -3.13
C LEU A 224 1.55 -10.49 -4.06
N THR A 225 0.96 -11.29 -4.93
CA THR A 225 -0.16 -10.91 -5.78
C THR A 225 -1.21 -12.00 -5.79
N ILE A 226 -2.41 -11.66 -6.23
CA ILE A 226 -3.51 -12.61 -6.40
C ILE A 226 -3.29 -13.37 -7.72
N ASP A 227 -3.24 -14.70 -7.64
CA ASP A 227 -3.35 -15.55 -8.82
C ASP A 227 -4.82 -15.68 -9.23
N LYS A 228 -5.64 -16.20 -8.33
CA LYS A 228 -7.09 -16.34 -8.55
C LYS A 228 -7.87 -16.20 -7.24
N LYS A 229 -9.12 -15.78 -7.36
CA LYS A 229 -10.10 -15.85 -6.28
C LYS A 229 -10.76 -17.23 -6.30
N ILE A 230 -10.71 -17.94 -5.18
CA ILE A 230 -11.26 -19.28 -5.03
C ILE A 230 -12.69 -19.23 -4.47
N ASP A 231 -12.88 -18.43 -3.40
CA ASP A 231 -14.19 -18.22 -2.77
C ASP A 231 -14.29 -16.77 -2.27
N LYS A 232 -15.35 -16.43 -1.53
CA LYS A 232 -15.67 -15.05 -1.08
C LYS A 232 -14.48 -14.30 -0.49
N LYS A 233 -13.66 -14.98 0.30
CA LYS A 233 -12.46 -14.40 0.96
C LYS A 233 -11.22 -15.28 0.80
N LEU A 234 -11.31 -16.42 0.13
CA LEU A 234 -10.19 -17.33 -0.11
C LEU A 234 -9.55 -17.00 -1.46
N TYR A 235 -8.26 -16.75 -1.44
CA TYR A 235 -7.47 -16.39 -2.60
C TYR A 235 -6.25 -17.28 -2.74
N SER A 236 -5.91 -17.64 -3.96
CA SER A 236 -4.61 -18.19 -4.32
C SER A 236 -3.65 -17.03 -4.53
N LEU A 237 -2.54 -17.03 -3.80
CA LEU A 237 -1.51 -16.00 -3.83
C LEU A 237 -0.24 -16.57 -4.44
N ARG A 238 0.53 -15.72 -5.13
CA ARG A 238 1.83 -16.07 -5.74
C ARG A 238 2.81 -14.91 -5.65
N LEU A 239 4.07 -15.15 -5.91
CA LEU A 239 5.04 -14.09 -6.16
C LEU A 239 4.70 -13.38 -7.47
N PRO A 240 4.71 -12.02 -7.52
CA PRO A 240 4.31 -11.29 -8.71
C PRO A 240 5.28 -11.50 -9.89
N ASN A 241 6.59 -11.37 -9.64
CA ASN A 241 7.58 -11.28 -10.70
C ASN A 241 8.98 -11.66 -10.23
N ARG A 242 9.95 -11.54 -11.16
CA ARG A 242 11.35 -11.89 -10.94
C ARG A 242 12.03 -10.94 -9.94
N GLU A 243 11.68 -9.65 -9.94
CA GLU A 243 12.23 -8.66 -8.99
C GLU A 243 12.03 -9.12 -7.55
N ILE A 244 10.82 -9.56 -7.22
CA ILE A 244 10.48 -10.05 -5.87
C ILE A 244 11.16 -11.38 -5.57
N LYS A 245 11.24 -12.29 -6.56
CA LYS A 245 11.98 -13.55 -6.38
C LYS A 245 13.45 -13.34 -6.02
N GLU A 246 14.10 -12.35 -6.62
CA GLU A 246 15.51 -12.06 -6.35
C GLU A 246 15.76 -11.43 -4.97
N LEU A 247 14.78 -10.73 -4.41
CA LEU A 247 14.88 -10.24 -3.03
C LEU A 247 15.04 -11.40 -2.04
N PHE A 248 14.16 -12.36 -2.14
CA PHE A 248 14.12 -13.47 -1.19
C PHE A 248 15.31 -14.44 -1.33
N LYS A 249 15.91 -14.58 -2.53
CA LYS A 249 17.13 -15.37 -2.74
C LYS A 249 18.39 -14.77 -2.08
N LYS A 250 18.39 -13.49 -1.74
CA LYS A 250 19.54 -12.80 -1.12
C LYS A 250 19.49 -12.81 0.40
N GLU A 251 18.38 -13.23 0.99
CA GLU A 251 18.20 -13.31 2.45
C GLU A 251 18.36 -14.75 3.00
N GLU A 252 18.66 -15.74 2.13
CA GLU A 252 19.18 -17.08 2.49
C GLU A 252 20.70 -17.02 2.69
#